data_ef8435b5ce76ea531f58865cbe854e24
#
_entry.id   ef8435b5ce76ea531f58865cbe854e24
#
_cell.length_a   1.000
_cell.length_b   1.000
_cell.length_c   1.000
_cell.angle_alpha   90.00
_cell.angle_beta   90.00
_cell.angle_gamma   90.00
#
_symmetry.space_group_name_H-M   'P 1'
#
loop_
_entity.id
_entity.type
_entity.pdbx_description
1 polymer ?
#
loop_
_entity_poly.entity_id
_entity_poly.type
_entity_poly.pdbx_seq_one_letter_code
_entity_poly.pdbx_strand_id
1 'polypeptide(L)'
;MTSARGIEGSPYRWPMLAVVSLGIVALTLNWFDVATAFPLIGAEFKVGLGPLSLLISLYIVGYGLTHIPGGVLATKIGMKRALVLGLLVQGAAGVMSGLSHSYVELAICRIASGVGGSVFVAMTAASMVVWFREKEVTFALGVTGGAAFSAGAALALYVWLYVQRVAGWHTSMVLGGVFELLVAVVTVAAFRLPEGSHSLGGLKFDRAALRSALMTRDLWVYGIALLGGYGAYFTTSQLFSQYVTTDRHFDPSAGGLLSALILLAGIPGSVLGGHLADRSTNLRMFVVGPLVTVAALLALIPVAPNILLWPLGIGIGFFLIFGFAAWLAVPSRVSNIRAEHIGSAIGLMLTLAAIGGFFIPIIFGHLVPRTSYGAGWVFLAVVSAALALVGLKGGNPVTVASP
;
A
#
# COMPACT_ATOMS: atom_id res chain seq x y z
N MET A 1 -7.94 36.12 -13.46
CA MET A 1 -6.57 35.60 -13.74
C MET A 1 -5.48 36.19 -12.81
N THR A 2 -5.76 36.47 -11.55
CA THR A 2 -4.83 37.22 -10.66
C THR A 2 -4.52 36.50 -9.33
N SER A 3 -4.88 35.22 -9.12
CA SER A 3 -4.62 34.53 -7.84
C SER A 3 -3.63 33.33 -7.90
N ALA A 4 -3.13 32.97 -9.08
CA ALA A 4 -2.23 31.82 -9.21
C ALA A 4 -0.74 32.14 -8.88
N ARG A 5 -0.35 33.41 -8.80
CA ARG A 5 1.05 33.83 -8.60
C ARG A 5 1.55 33.75 -7.13
N GLY A 6 0.65 33.65 -6.14
CA GLY A 6 1.04 33.64 -4.71
C GLY A 6 1.55 32.30 -4.18
N ILE A 7 1.31 31.18 -4.88
CA ILE A 7 1.67 29.82 -4.43
C ILE A 7 3.06 29.42 -4.95
N GLU A 8 3.55 30.12 -5.97
CA GLU A 8 4.80 29.80 -6.66
C GLU A 8 6.02 30.03 -5.76
N GLY A 9 6.53 28.94 -5.19
CA GLY A 9 7.80 28.94 -4.44
C GLY A 9 7.65 29.08 -2.92
N SER A 10 6.45 28.97 -2.33
CA SER A 10 6.31 29.02 -0.88
C SER A 10 7.18 27.97 -0.21
N PRO A 11 8.12 28.33 0.69
CA PRO A 11 8.96 27.39 1.44
C PRO A 11 8.13 26.48 2.33
N TYR A 12 6.88 26.82 2.60
CA TYR A 12 5.95 26.07 3.45
C TYR A 12 5.55 24.71 2.87
N ARG A 13 5.77 24.47 1.56
CA ARG A 13 5.52 23.17 0.92
C ARG A 13 6.33 22.02 1.54
N TRP A 14 7.58 22.29 1.97
CA TRP A 14 8.45 21.28 2.58
C TRP A 14 7.96 20.84 3.97
N PRO A 15 7.60 21.72 4.90
CA PRO A 15 6.89 21.35 6.12
C PRO A 15 5.61 20.53 5.86
N MET A 16 4.82 20.86 4.82
CA MET A 16 3.62 20.09 4.49
C MET A 16 3.96 18.69 4.00
N LEU A 17 4.99 18.55 3.16
CA LEU A 17 5.51 17.25 2.75
C LEU A 17 5.93 16.42 3.98
N ALA A 18 6.66 17.02 4.93
CA ALA A 18 7.10 16.35 6.14
C ALA A 18 5.93 15.89 7.02
N VAL A 19 4.93 16.75 7.26
CA VAL A 19 3.74 16.41 8.05
C VAL A 19 2.95 15.26 7.42
N VAL A 20 2.73 15.31 6.12
CA VAL A 20 1.99 14.25 5.41
C VAL A 20 2.81 12.96 5.37
N SER A 21 4.13 13.04 5.14
CA SER A 21 5.02 11.87 5.20
C SER A 21 5.05 11.23 6.59
N LEU A 22 5.06 12.03 7.66
CA LEU A 22 4.94 11.53 9.03
C LEU A 22 3.61 10.80 9.25
N GLY A 23 2.52 11.32 8.68
CA GLY A 23 1.21 10.65 8.70
C GLY A 23 1.25 9.30 7.97
N ILE A 24 1.92 9.20 6.83
CA ILE A 24 2.10 7.92 6.11
C ILE A 24 2.94 6.94 6.94
N VAL A 25 4.01 7.41 7.59
CA VAL A 25 4.82 6.55 8.47
C VAL A 25 3.98 6.02 9.64
N ALA A 26 3.20 6.87 10.31
CA ALA A 26 2.34 6.47 11.41
C ALA A 26 1.27 5.46 10.96
N LEU A 27 0.63 5.72 9.82
CA LEU A 27 -0.34 4.84 9.19
C LEU A 27 0.25 3.46 8.91
N THR A 28 1.43 3.39 8.31
CA THR A 28 2.04 2.11 7.94
C THR A 28 2.60 1.36 9.15
N LEU A 29 3.04 2.06 10.19
CA LEU A 29 3.37 1.46 11.49
C LEU A 29 2.20 0.68 12.09
N ASN A 30 0.98 1.21 11.99
CA ASN A 30 -0.26 0.54 12.45
C ASN A 30 -0.83 -0.47 11.44
N TRP A 31 -0.45 -0.37 10.18
CA TRP A 31 -0.90 -1.35 9.18
C TRP A 31 -0.15 -2.67 9.32
N PHE A 32 1.17 -2.61 9.48
CA PHE A 32 2.06 -3.77 9.42
C PHE A 32 2.40 -4.35 10.80
N ASP A 33 1.95 -3.74 11.90
CA ASP A 33 2.20 -4.15 13.30
C ASP A 33 1.71 -5.56 13.61
N VAL A 34 0.57 -5.96 13.04
CA VAL A 34 -0.07 -7.25 13.30
C VAL A 34 0.80 -8.42 12.81
N ALA A 35 1.57 -8.23 11.73
CA ALA A 35 2.36 -9.30 11.14
C ALA A 35 3.47 -9.82 12.08
N THR A 36 4.12 -8.92 12.82
CA THR A 36 5.14 -9.26 13.81
C THR A 36 4.55 -9.89 15.08
N ALA A 37 3.28 -9.61 15.35
CA ALA A 37 2.55 -10.11 16.51
C ALA A 37 1.93 -11.51 16.29
N PHE A 38 1.95 -12.07 15.10
CA PHE A 38 1.29 -13.35 14.76
C PHE A 38 1.58 -14.48 15.73
N PRO A 39 2.84 -14.75 16.15
CA PRO A 39 3.10 -15.81 17.10
C PRO A 39 2.40 -15.60 18.45
N LEU A 40 2.36 -14.36 18.93
CA LEU A 40 1.76 -13.98 20.20
C LEU A 40 0.23 -14.03 20.15
N ILE A 41 -0.37 -13.44 19.11
CA ILE A 41 -1.82 -13.44 18.84
C ILE A 41 -2.31 -14.89 18.65
N GLY A 42 -1.56 -15.69 17.89
CA GLY A 42 -1.88 -17.09 17.65
C GLY A 42 -1.89 -17.93 18.92
N ALA A 43 -0.93 -17.71 19.80
CA ALA A 43 -0.84 -18.38 21.09
C ALA A 43 -1.99 -17.96 22.04
N GLU A 44 -2.27 -16.66 22.13
CA GLU A 44 -3.28 -16.12 23.03
C GLU A 44 -4.70 -16.52 22.64
N PHE A 45 -5.08 -16.31 21.37
CA PHE A 45 -6.43 -16.61 20.89
C PHE A 45 -6.58 -18.05 20.38
N LYS A 46 -5.51 -18.88 20.45
CA LYS A 46 -5.49 -20.26 19.98
C LYS A 46 -5.93 -20.42 18.52
N VAL A 47 -5.46 -19.50 17.66
CA VAL A 47 -5.78 -19.47 16.23
C VAL A 47 -4.57 -19.79 15.38
N GLY A 48 -4.79 -20.50 14.28
CA GLY A 48 -3.74 -20.84 13.31
C GLY A 48 -3.48 -19.77 12.26
N LEU A 49 -2.62 -20.11 11.30
CA LEU A 49 -2.15 -19.18 10.25
C LEU A 49 -3.29 -18.63 9.37
N GLY A 50 -4.36 -19.39 9.14
CA GLY A 50 -5.50 -18.93 8.35
C GLY A 50 -6.18 -17.69 8.95
N PRO A 51 -6.70 -17.75 10.19
CA PRO A 51 -7.20 -16.55 10.87
C PRO A 51 -6.17 -15.43 11.00
N LEU A 52 -4.89 -15.71 11.26
CA LEU A 52 -3.86 -14.69 11.32
C LEU A 52 -3.71 -13.96 9.98
N SER A 53 -3.69 -14.69 8.87
CA SER A 53 -3.65 -14.11 7.52
C SER A 53 -4.92 -13.30 7.20
N LEU A 54 -6.07 -13.68 7.76
CA LEU A 54 -7.31 -12.92 7.63
C LEU A 54 -7.19 -11.52 8.25
N LEU A 55 -6.43 -11.33 9.33
CA LEU A 55 -6.21 -10.00 9.92
C LEU A 55 -5.51 -9.02 8.94
N ILE A 56 -4.60 -9.54 8.08
CA ILE A 56 -4.01 -8.74 6.99
C ILE A 56 -5.11 -8.31 6.01
N SER A 57 -5.91 -9.27 5.59
CA SER A 57 -6.94 -9.10 4.58
C SER A 57 -8.06 -8.17 5.04
N LEU A 58 -8.45 -8.21 6.32
CA LEU A 58 -9.50 -7.35 6.89
C LEU A 58 -9.12 -5.87 6.88
N TYR A 59 -7.86 -5.54 7.09
CA TYR A 59 -7.39 -4.16 6.89
C TYR A 59 -7.63 -3.73 5.43
N ILE A 60 -7.29 -4.58 4.45
CA ILE A 60 -7.44 -4.29 3.03
C ILE A 60 -8.91 -4.15 2.63
N VAL A 61 -9.83 -4.87 3.29
CA VAL A 61 -11.28 -4.67 3.11
C VAL A 61 -11.70 -3.27 3.51
N GLY A 62 -11.38 -2.85 4.75
CA GLY A 62 -11.68 -1.51 5.22
C GLY A 62 -11.07 -0.44 4.30
N TYR A 63 -9.81 -0.64 3.90
CA TYR A 63 -9.07 0.25 3.02
C TYR A 63 -9.70 0.32 1.62
N GLY A 64 -9.97 -0.81 0.98
CA GLY A 64 -10.51 -0.86 -0.40
C GLY A 64 -11.96 -0.35 -0.50
N LEU A 65 -12.82 -0.73 0.43
CA LEU A 65 -14.23 -0.32 0.42
C LEU A 65 -14.41 1.19 0.66
N THR A 66 -13.49 1.83 1.38
CA THR A 66 -13.57 3.25 1.73
C THR A 66 -12.79 4.19 0.81
N HIS A 67 -12.08 3.69 -0.17
CA HIS A 67 -11.30 4.55 -1.07
C HIS A 67 -12.17 5.57 -1.82
N ILE A 68 -13.27 5.12 -2.41
CA ILE A 68 -14.22 5.99 -3.12
C ILE A 68 -15.05 6.82 -2.12
N PRO A 69 -15.73 6.22 -1.11
CA PRO A 69 -16.49 6.99 -0.12
C PRO A 69 -15.63 7.99 0.66
N GLY A 70 -14.37 7.65 0.99
CA GLY A 70 -13.43 8.53 1.66
C GLY A 70 -13.08 9.76 0.84
N GLY A 71 -12.85 9.61 -0.46
CA GLY A 71 -12.68 10.72 -1.39
C GLY A 71 -13.90 11.64 -1.44
N VAL A 72 -15.12 11.06 -1.51
CA VAL A 72 -16.37 11.82 -1.46
C VAL A 72 -16.55 12.54 -0.13
N LEU A 73 -16.25 11.89 0.99
CA LEU A 73 -16.30 12.50 2.31
C LEU A 73 -15.38 13.72 2.38
N ALA A 74 -14.17 13.60 1.88
CA ALA A 74 -13.19 14.69 1.88
C ALA A 74 -13.65 15.92 1.09
N THR A 75 -14.44 15.76 0.02
CA THR A 75 -15.02 16.90 -0.70
C THR A 75 -16.04 17.68 0.15
N LYS A 76 -16.72 17.00 1.09
CA LYS A 76 -17.72 17.62 1.98
C LYS A 76 -17.10 18.29 3.20
N ILE A 77 -16.13 17.64 3.85
CA ILE A 77 -15.55 18.13 5.12
C ILE A 77 -14.26 18.93 4.92
N GLY A 78 -13.67 18.87 3.72
CA GLY A 78 -12.42 19.53 3.35
C GLY A 78 -11.18 18.67 3.66
N MET A 79 -10.09 18.93 2.93
CA MET A 79 -8.85 18.13 2.92
C MET A 79 -8.23 17.97 4.31
N LYS A 80 -8.02 19.06 5.05
CA LYS A 80 -7.41 19.02 6.38
C LYS A 80 -8.19 18.15 7.35
N ARG A 81 -9.53 18.34 7.39
CA ARG A 81 -10.39 17.54 8.28
C ARG A 81 -10.41 16.08 7.90
N ALA A 82 -10.34 15.77 6.62
CA ALA A 82 -10.27 14.39 6.14
C ALA A 82 -8.94 13.71 6.49
N LEU A 83 -7.80 14.40 6.33
CA LEU A 83 -6.49 13.90 6.79
C LEU A 83 -6.51 13.59 8.30
N VAL A 84 -6.99 14.54 9.10
CA VAL A 84 -7.08 14.37 10.56
C VAL A 84 -8.02 13.23 10.93
N LEU A 85 -9.22 13.16 10.31
CA LEU A 85 -10.20 12.11 10.58
C LEU A 85 -9.63 10.71 10.26
N GLY A 86 -8.90 10.58 9.14
CA GLY A 86 -8.24 9.32 8.77
C GLY A 86 -7.29 8.84 9.87
N LEU A 87 -6.37 9.72 10.32
CA LEU A 87 -5.44 9.42 11.40
C LEU A 87 -6.13 9.14 12.75
N LEU A 88 -7.19 9.88 13.08
CA LEU A 88 -7.95 9.65 14.31
C LEU A 88 -8.65 8.29 14.31
N VAL A 89 -9.30 7.93 13.21
CA VAL A 89 -10.01 6.64 13.09
C VAL A 89 -9.01 5.49 13.14
N GLN A 90 -7.92 5.55 12.40
CA GLN A 90 -6.92 4.48 12.39
C GLN A 90 -6.17 4.40 13.71
N GLY A 91 -5.73 5.53 14.27
CA GLY A 91 -5.03 5.56 15.55
C GLY A 91 -5.91 5.05 16.71
N ALA A 92 -7.19 5.44 16.74
CA ALA A 92 -8.15 4.91 17.73
C ALA A 92 -8.35 3.40 17.55
N ALA A 93 -8.49 2.93 16.31
CA ALA A 93 -8.59 1.50 16.02
C ALA A 93 -7.30 0.74 16.40
N GLY A 94 -6.12 1.36 16.26
CA GLY A 94 -4.85 0.82 16.73
C GLY A 94 -4.82 0.65 18.25
N VAL A 95 -5.22 1.68 19.01
CA VAL A 95 -5.36 1.59 20.47
C VAL A 95 -6.37 0.49 20.85
N MET A 96 -7.53 0.46 20.23
CA MET A 96 -8.55 -0.56 20.49
C MET A 96 -8.07 -1.97 20.11
N SER A 97 -7.26 -2.12 19.06
CA SER A 97 -6.61 -3.39 18.72
C SER A 97 -5.74 -3.90 19.86
N GLY A 98 -4.95 -3.01 20.50
CA GLY A 98 -4.14 -3.36 21.64
C GLY A 98 -4.94 -3.59 22.94
N LEU A 99 -6.19 -3.16 23.02
CA LEU A 99 -7.10 -3.40 24.14
C LEU A 99 -8.07 -4.57 23.87
N SER A 100 -7.96 -5.25 22.73
CA SER A 100 -8.87 -6.36 22.38
C SER A 100 -8.63 -7.58 23.25
N HIS A 101 -9.72 -8.20 23.70
CA HIS A 101 -9.73 -9.43 24.50
C HIS A 101 -10.17 -10.66 23.72
N SER A 102 -10.50 -10.47 22.44
CA SER A 102 -10.91 -11.56 21.54
C SER A 102 -10.39 -11.33 20.12
N TYR A 103 -10.21 -12.43 19.38
CA TYR A 103 -9.86 -12.37 17.96
C TYR A 103 -10.89 -11.55 17.14
N VAL A 104 -12.18 -11.65 17.49
CA VAL A 104 -13.25 -10.93 16.76
C VAL A 104 -13.15 -9.42 16.96
N GLU A 105 -12.87 -8.97 18.18
CA GLU A 105 -12.63 -7.54 18.46
C GLU A 105 -11.43 -7.02 17.67
N LEU A 106 -10.31 -7.76 17.69
CA LEU A 106 -9.13 -7.42 16.90
C LEU A 106 -9.46 -7.36 15.40
N ALA A 107 -10.23 -8.33 14.88
CA ALA A 107 -10.64 -8.37 13.48
C ALA A 107 -11.49 -7.15 13.07
N ILE A 108 -12.42 -6.72 13.93
CA ILE A 108 -13.23 -5.51 13.72
C ILE A 108 -12.33 -4.27 13.71
N CYS A 109 -11.39 -4.18 14.66
CA CYS A 109 -10.42 -3.08 14.71
C CYS A 109 -9.55 -3.02 13.45
N ARG A 110 -9.16 -4.16 12.86
CA ARG A 110 -8.41 -4.19 11.58
C ARG A 110 -9.20 -3.56 10.43
N ILE A 111 -10.52 -3.83 10.33
CA ILE A 111 -11.39 -3.19 9.34
C ILE A 111 -11.44 -1.68 9.58
N ALA A 112 -11.68 -1.25 10.83
CA ALA A 112 -11.73 0.17 11.19
C ALA A 112 -10.41 0.89 10.90
N SER A 113 -9.27 0.25 11.17
CA SER A 113 -7.93 0.76 10.82
C SER A 113 -7.82 0.99 9.31
N GLY A 114 -8.26 0.02 8.49
CA GLY A 114 -8.26 0.16 7.03
C GLY A 114 -9.14 1.31 6.54
N VAL A 115 -10.31 1.52 7.15
CA VAL A 115 -11.20 2.67 6.87
C VAL A 115 -10.47 4.00 7.09
N GLY A 116 -9.84 4.17 8.26
CA GLY A 116 -9.08 5.39 8.59
C GLY A 116 -7.92 5.62 7.63
N GLY A 117 -7.12 4.57 7.39
CA GLY A 117 -5.99 4.62 6.46
C GLY A 117 -6.38 5.02 5.04
N SER A 118 -7.50 4.50 4.54
CA SER A 118 -8.00 4.83 3.21
C SER A 118 -8.37 6.31 3.07
N VAL A 119 -9.06 6.87 4.05
CA VAL A 119 -9.44 8.30 4.07
C VAL A 119 -8.18 9.19 4.08
N PHE A 120 -7.16 8.83 4.88
CA PHE A 120 -5.91 9.59 4.94
C PHE A 120 -5.15 9.54 3.61
N VAL A 121 -4.94 8.35 3.05
CA VAL A 121 -4.15 8.16 1.81
C VAL A 121 -4.81 8.85 0.62
N ALA A 122 -6.13 8.81 0.51
CA ALA A 122 -6.84 9.52 -0.56
C ALA A 122 -6.54 11.04 -0.55
N MET A 123 -6.38 11.64 0.63
CA MET A 123 -6.08 13.07 0.77
C MET A 123 -4.59 13.38 0.71
N THR A 124 -3.72 12.41 0.96
CA THR A 124 -2.27 12.57 0.82
C THR A 124 -1.89 12.99 -0.59
N ALA A 125 -2.31 12.22 -1.60
CA ALA A 125 -2.01 12.54 -3.00
C ALA A 125 -2.59 13.91 -3.39
N ALA A 126 -3.84 14.20 -3.02
CA ALA A 126 -4.47 15.47 -3.30
C ALA A 126 -3.74 16.66 -2.65
N SER A 127 -3.23 16.49 -1.41
CA SER A 127 -2.47 17.55 -0.74
C SER A 127 -1.15 17.85 -1.42
N MET A 128 -0.46 16.82 -1.97
CA MET A 128 0.78 17.04 -2.71
C MET A 128 0.54 17.82 -4.02
N VAL A 129 -0.53 17.50 -4.74
CA VAL A 129 -0.91 18.23 -5.96
C VAL A 129 -1.21 19.72 -5.68
N VAL A 130 -1.77 20.02 -4.51
CA VAL A 130 -2.08 21.42 -4.13
C VAL A 130 -0.81 22.22 -3.74
N TRP A 131 0.19 21.56 -3.12
CA TRP A 131 1.38 22.23 -2.62
C TRP A 131 2.54 22.27 -3.59
N PHE A 132 2.63 21.33 -4.53
CA PHE A 132 3.77 21.19 -5.44
C PHE A 132 3.37 21.49 -6.89
N ARG A 133 4.31 22.07 -7.66
CA ARG A 133 4.14 22.31 -9.09
C ARG A 133 4.16 21.01 -9.88
N GLU A 134 3.67 21.05 -11.12
CA GLU A 134 3.65 19.89 -12.02
C GLU A 134 5.01 19.15 -12.11
N LYS A 135 6.12 19.89 -12.15
CA LYS A 135 7.46 19.30 -12.20
C LYS A 135 7.96 18.68 -10.89
N GLU A 136 7.36 19.03 -9.75
CA GLU A 136 7.76 18.60 -8.40
C GLU A 136 6.73 17.64 -7.75
N VAL A 137 5.52 17.60 -8.27
CA VAL A 137 4.43 16.74 -7.74
C VAL A 137 4.84 15.28 -7.75
N THR A 138 5.47 14.80 -8.83
CA THR A 138 5.93 13.42 -8.93
C THR A 138 6.93 13.07 -7.83
N PHE A 139 7.84 13.99 -7.52
CA PHE A 139 8.77 13.83 -6.40
C PHE A 139 8.04 13.74 -5.05
N ALA A 140 7.11 14.67 -4.79
CA ALA A 140 6.35 14.69 -3.53
C ALA A 140 5.49 13.43 -3.33
N LEU A 141 4.86 12.94 -4.40
CA LEU A 141 4.13 11.68 -4.41
C LEU A 141 5.05 10.47 -4.21
N GLY A 142 6.25 10.49 -4.78
CA GLY A 142 7.26 9.47 -4.56
C GLY A 142 7.76 9.44 -3.12
N VAL A 143 7.95 10.61 -2.49
CA VAL A 143 8.34 10.70 -1.08
C VAL A 143 7.23 10.18 -0.17
N THR A 144 5.98 10.59 -0.36
CA THR A 144 4.86 10.17 0.50
C THR A 144 4.43 8.73 0.22
N GLY A 145 4.10 8.40 -1.03
CA GLY A 145 3.55 7.10 -1.41
C GLY A 145 4.61 5.99 -1.55
N GLY A 146 5.86 6.34 -1.80
CA GLY A 146 6.97 5.40 -1.92
C GLY A 146 7.86 5.36 -0.68
N ALA A 147 8.66 6.39 -0.45
CA ALA A 147 9.69 6.37 0.59
C ALA A 147 9.11 6.32 2.01
N ALA A 148 8.15 7.20 2.34
CA ALA A 148 7.55 7.24 3.68
C ALA A 148 6.73 5.98 3.97
N PHE A 149 5.98 5.49 2.97
CA PHE A 149 5.22 4.23 3.08
C PHE A 149 6.15 3.05 3.36
N SER A 150 7.19 2.87 2.54
CA SER A 150 8.14 1.76 2.71
C SER A 150 8.94 1.86 4.00
N ALA A 151 9.36 3.07 4.39
CA ALA A 151 10.09 3.29 5.63
C ALA A 151 9.23 2.96 6.87
N GLY A 152 7.99 3.44 6.93
CA GLY A 152 7.10 3.17 8.05
C GLY A 152 6.72 1.69 8.14
N ALA A 153 6.43 1.04 7.01
CA ALA A 153 6.13 -0.39 6.99
C ALA A 153 7.36 -1.25 7.37
N ALA A 154 8.56 -0.89 6.91
CA ALA A 154 9.80 -1.57 7.31
C ALA A 154 10.10 -1.40 8.81
N LEU A 155 9.90 -0.19 9.34
CA LEU A 155 10.01 0.08 10.78
C LEU A 155 9.02 -0.78 11.57
N ALA A 156 7.77 -0.92 11.10
CA ALA A 156 6.78 -1.78 11.75
C ALA A 156 7.25 -3.24 11.82
N LEU A 157 7.75 -3.80 10.72
CA LEU A 157 8.18 -5.21 10.65
C LEU A 157 9.46 -5.49 11.44
N TYR A 158 10.21 -4.48 11.85
CA TYR A 158 11.45 -4.64 12.59
C TYR A 158 11.35 -4.14 14.04
N VAL A 159 10.89 -2.90 14.24
CA VAL A 159 10.90 -2.26 15.57
C VAL A 159 9.89 -2.92 16.51
N TRP A 160 8.69 -3.25 16.03
CA TRP A 160 7.66 -3.87 16.86
C TRP A 160 8.08 -5.23 17.42
N LEU A 161 8.96 -5.97 16.76
CA LEU A 161 9.52 -7.22 17.32
C LEU A 161 10.17 -7.02 18.69
N TYR A 162 10.92 -5.92 18.86
CA TYR A 162 11.61 -5.63 20.12
C TYR A 162 10.63 -5.18 21.18
N VAL A 163 9.68 -4.31 20.84
CA VAL A 163 8.64 -3.86 21.78
C VAL A 163 7.79 -5.05 22.24
N GLN A 164 7.41 -5.92 21.32
CA GLN A 164 6.59 -7.11 21.61
C GLN A 164 7.30 -8.13 22.50
N ARG A 165 8.61 -8.29 22.36
CA ARG A 165 9.41 -9.17 23.25
C ARG A 165 9.43 -8.67 24.69
N VAL A 166 9.43 -7.36 24.91
CA VAL A 166 9.55 -6.76 26.25
C VAL A 166 8.18 -6.49 26.89
N ALA A 167 7.22 -6.02 26.10
CA ALA A 167 5.96 -5.47 26.61
C ALA A 167 4.70 -6.15 26.03
N GLY A 168 4.86 -7.16 25.18
CA GLY A 168 3.76 -7.87 24.52
C GLY A 168 3.16 -7.12 23.32
N TRP A 169 2.35 -7.84 22.55
CA TRP A 169 1.75 -7.31 21.31
C TRP A 169 0.66 -6.26 21.58
N HIS A 170 -0.08 -6.39 22.67
CA HIS A 170 -1.06 -5.40 23.13
C HIS A 170 -0.43 -4.01 23.26
N THR A 171 0.69 -3.94 24.00
CA THR A 171 1.41 -2.68 24.22
C THR A 171 1.93 -2.10 22.92
N SER A 172 2.45 -2.93 21.99
CA SER A 172 2.94 -2.43 20.71
C SER A 172 1.84 -1.78 19.88
N MET A 173 0.65 -2.37 19.82
CA MET A 173 -0.51 -1.81 19.11
C MET A 173 -1.04 -0.53 19.77
N VAL A 174 -1.13 -0.50 21.10
CA VAL A 174 -1.49 0.73 21.84
C VAL A 174 -0.50 1.84 21.54
N LEU A 175 0.81 1.58 21.63
CA LEU A 175 1.84 2.58 21.33
C LEU A 175 1.77 3.08 19.89
N GLY A 176 1.56 2.19 18.92
CA GLY A 176 1.35 2.55 17.53
C GLY A 176 0.14 3.45 17.33
N GLY A 177 -1.00 3.07 17.91
CA GLY A 177 -2.22 3.87 17.86
C GLY A 177 -2.08 5.24 18.51
N VAL A 178 -1.45 5.30 19.73
CA VAL A 178 -1.16 6.58 20.41
C VAL A 178 -0.23 7.45 19.58
N PHE A 179 0.83 6.88 18.99
CA PHE A 179 1.71 7.62 18.10
C PHE A 179 0.94 8.24 16.92
N GLU A 180 0.04 7.49 16.30
CA GLU A 180 -0.77 8.01 15.19
C GLU A 180 -1.75 9.11 15.64
N LEU A 181 -2.35 8.98 16.83
CA LEU A 181 -3.18 10.05 17.43
C LEU A 181 -2.36 11.31 17.69
N LEU A 182 -1.11 11.19 18.17
CA LEU A 182 -0.20 12.33 18.31
C LEU A 182 0.12 12.98 16.96
N VAL A 183 0.33 12.18 15.91
CA VAL A 183 0.53 12.69 14.54
C VAL A 183 -0.73 13.37 14.03
N ALA A 184 -1.93 12.91 14.40
CA ALA A 184 -3.17 13.64 14.10
C ALA A 184 -3.18 15.03 14.74
N VAL A 185 -2.77 15.16 16.00
CA VAL A 185 -2.62 16.47 16.69
C VAL A 185 -1.60 17.36 15.97
N VAL A 186 -0.43 16.81 15.60
CA VAL A 186 0.57 17.54 14.79
C VAL A 186 -0.04 18.00 13.46
N THR A 187 -0.82 17.16 12.81
CA THR A 187 -1.50 17.50 11.55
C THR A 187 -2.52 18.63 11.74
N VAL A 188 -3.28 18.62 12.86
CA VAL A 188 -4.19 19.73 13.21
C VAL A 188 -3.41 21.04 13.39
N ALA A 189 -2.30 21.01 14.08
CA ALA A 189 -1.51 22.21 14.39
C ALA A 189 -0.74 22.75 13.17
N ALA A 190 -0.07 21.85 12.44
CA ALA A 190 0.91 22.23 11.43
C ALA A 190 0.37 22.25 9.98
N PHE A 191 -0.60 21.37 9.64
CA PHE A 191 -1.08 21.30 8.26
C PHE A 191 -1.92 22.53 7.89
N ARG A 192 -1.52 23.18 6.80
CA ARG A 192 -2.21 24.35 6.24
C ARG A 192 -2.52 24.10 4.76
N LEU A 193 -3.51 24.81 4.25
CA LEU A 193 -3.78 24.90 2.82
C LEU A 193 -3.19 26.21 2.29
N PRO A 194 -2.72 26.25 1.04
CA PRO A 194 -2.27 27.51 0.43
C PRO A 194 -3.42 28.52 0.38
N GLU A 195 -3.08 29.80 0.51
CA GLU A 195 -4.06 30.89 0.37
C GLU A 195 -4.67 30.86 -1.04
N GLY A 196 -5.98 30.97 -1.13
CA GLY A 196 -6.72 30.92 -2.40
C GLY A 196 -6.99 29.49 -2.94
N SER A 197 -6.48 28.43 -2.31
CA SER A 197 -6.92 27.08 -2.60
C SER A 197 -8.31 26.90 -1.98
N HIS A 198 -9.32 27.32 -2.70
CA HIS A 198 -10.69 26.95 -2.33
C HIS A 198 -10.77 25.44 -2.23
N SER A 199 -11.35 24.98 -1.13
CA SER A 199 -11.56 23.56 -0.79
C SER A 199 -11.74 22.74 -2.07
N LEU A 200 -11.16 21.53 -2.13
CA LEU A 200 -11.47 20.50 -3.15
C LEU A 200 -13.00 20.20 -3.24
N GLY A 201 -13.85 21.06 -2.71
CA GLY A 201 -15.31 21.05 -2.76
C GLY A 201 -15.92 21.06 -4.17
N GLY A 202 -15.09 20.78 -5.18
CA GLY A 202 -15.51 20.64 -6.57
C GLY A 202 -15.28 19.28 -7.19
N LEU A 203 -14.62 18.32 -6.50
CA LEU A 203 -14.55 16.94 -6.97
C LEU A 203 -15.91 16.26 -6.71
N LYS A 204 -16.91 16.63 -7.51
CA LYS A 204 -18.18 15.91 -7.55
C LYS A 204 -17.85 14.48 -7.98
N PHE A 205 -18.44 13.49 -7.28
CA PHE A 205 -18.48 12.12 -7.78
C PHE A 205 -19.05 12.16 -9.20
N ASP A 206 -18.18 12.04 -10.19
CA ASP A 206 -18.59 12.11 -11.58
C ASP A 206 -18.97 10.70 -12.06
N ARG A 207 -20.27 10.48 -12.18
CA ARG A 207 -20.81 9.24 -12.73
C ARG A 207 -20.29 8.97 -14.16
N ALA A 208 -20.02 10.02 -14.94
CA ALA A 208 -19.48 9.89 -16.29
C ALA A 208 -18.03 9.39 -16.24
N ALA A 209 -17.21 9.89 -15.30
CA ALA A 209 -15.85 9.42 -15.07
C ALA A 209 -15.82 7.94 -14.67
N LEU A 210 -16.68 7.53 -13.72
CA LEU A 210 -16.78 6.14 -13.31
C LEU A 210 -17.24 5.24 -14.46
N ARG A 211 -18.25 5.66 -15.23
CA ARG A 211 -18.73 4.93 -16.39
C ARG A 211 -17.64 4.79 -17.46
N SER A 212 -16.91 5.86 -17.74
CA SER A 212 -15.77 5.85 -18.68
C SER A 212 -14.70 4.86 -18.23
N ALA A 213 -14.34 4.84 -16.95
CA ALA A 213 -13.38 3.88 -16.40
C ALA A 213 -13.88 2.44 -16.53
N LEU A 214 -15.14 2.17 -16.14
CA LEU A 214 -15.74 0.83 -16.23
C LEU A 214 -15.85 0.29 -17.67
N MET A 215 -16.00 1.17 -18.66
CA MET A 215 -16.08 0.79 -20.07
C MET A 215 -14.71 0.64 -20.76
N THR A 216 -13.63 1.02 -20.09
CA THR A 216 -12.28 0.96 -20.67
C THR A 216 -11.64 -0.40 -20.38
N ARG A 217 -11.59 -1.26 -21.38
CA ARG A 217 -11.06 -2.64 -21.29
C ARG A 217 -9.66 -2.72 -20.68
N ASP A 218 -8.77 -1.81 -21.04
CA ASP A 218 -7.37 -1.86 -20.62
C ASP A 218 -7.23 -1.66 -19.11
N LEU A 219 -8.11 -0.87 -18.45
CA LEU A 219 -8.10 -0.73 -17.01
C LEU A 219 -8.42 -2.03 -16.27
N TRP A 220 -9.36 -2.84 -16.82
CA TRP A 220 -9.66 -4.18 -16.30
C TRP A 220 -8.48 -5.12 -16.48
N VAL A 221 -7.89 -5.13 -17.68
CA VAL A 221 -6.75 -6.01 -18.01
C VAL A 221 -5.57 -5.71 -17.08
N TYR A 222 -5.18 -4.45 -16.94
CA TYR A 222 -4.07 -4.08 -16.07
C TYR A 222 -4.43 -4.16 -14.58
N GLY A 223 -5.68 -3.90 -14.19
CA GLY A 223 -6.16 -4.11 -12.83
C GLY A 223 -6.09 -5.58 -12.42
N ILE A 224 -6.51 -6.50 -13.29
CA ILE A 224 -6.41 -7.95 -13.08
C ILE A 224 -4.94 -8.40 -13.08
N ALA A 225 -4.10 -7.85 -13.94
CA ALA A 225 -2.67 -8.18 -13.97
C ALA A 225 -1.98 -7.87 -12.64
N LEU A 226 -2.32 -6.76 -12.00
CA LEU A 226 -1.74 -6.39 -10.70
C LEU A 226 -2.37 -7.17 -9.53
N LEU A 227 -3.57 -7.72 -9.66
CA LEU A 227 -4.25 -8.45 -8.58
C LEU A 227 -3.34 -9.52 -7.96
N GLY A 228 -2.66 -10.32 -8.79
CA GLY A 228 -1.68 -11.31 -8.33
C GLY A 228 -0.49 -10.68 -7.64
N GLY A 229 0.11 -9.63 -8.24
CA GLY A 229 1.24 -8.91 -7.69
C GLY A 229 0.91 -8.20 -6.37
N TYR A 230 -0.28 -7.62 -6.25
CA TYR A 230 -0.74 -6.97 -5.03
C TYR A 230 -0.95 -7.96 -3.88
N GLY A 231 -1.58 -9.10 -4.17
CA GLY A 231 -1.70 -10.20 -3.21
C GLY A 231 -0.33 -10.79 -2.82
N ALA A 232 0.58 -10.94 -3.79
CA ALA A 232 1.95 -11.38 -3.53
C ALA A 232 2.69 -10.39 -2.62
N TYR A 233 2.54 -9.07 -2.83
CA TYR A 233 3.15 -8.04 -2.00
C TYR A 233 2.75 -8.16 -0.53
N PHE A 234 1.44 -8.22 -0.25
CA PHE A 234 0.95 -8.29 1.12
C PHE A 234 1.22 -9.65 1.78
N THR A 235 1.15 -10.74 1.02
CA THR A 235 1.51 -12.07 1.54
C THR A 235 3.00 -12.13 1.86
N THR A 236 3.86 -11.74 0.92
CA THR A 236 5.31 -11.83 1.11
C THR A 236 5.78 -10.88 2.21
N SER A 237 5.39 -9.59 2.17
CA SER A 237 5.88 -8.61 3.14
C SER A 237 5.50 -8.96 4.58
N GLN A 238 4.31 -9.52 4.80
CA GLN A 238 3.80 -9.77 6.15
C GLN A 238 3.95 -11.21 6.65
N LEU A 239 4.04 -12.21 5.75
CA LEU A 239 4.18 -13.62 6.13
C LEU A 239 5.59 -14.18 5.94
N PHE A 240 6.50 -13.44 5.31
CA PHE A 240 7.85 -13.93 5.04
C PHE A 240 8.67 -14.14 6.32
N SER A 241 8.56 -13.20 7.28
CA SER A 241 9.18 -13.35 8.60
C SER A 241 8.68 -14.61 9.31
N GLN A 242 7.37 -14.85 9.30
CA GLN A 242 6.77 -16.06 9.87
C GLN A 242 7.32 -17.33 9.20
N TYR A 243 7.39 -17.34 7.86
CA TYR A 243 7.95 -18.47 7.12
C TYR A 243 9.40 -18.75 7.49
N VAL A 244 10.26 -17.74 7.43
CA VAL A 244 11.71 -17.98 7.67
C VAL A 244 12.02 -18.34 9.11
N THR A 245 11.20 -17.90 10.07
CA THR A 245 11.38 -18.26 11.48
C THR A 245 10.84 -19.65 11.80
N THR A 246 9.67 -20.03 11.26
CA THR A 246 9.04 -21.32 11.60
C THR A 246 9.52 -22.48 10.75
N ASP A 247 9.77 -22.27 9.45
CA ASP A 247 10.11 -23.34 8.50
C ASP A 247 11.63 -23.40 8.22
N ARG A 248 12.28 -22.23 8.20
CA ARG A 248 13.72 -22.12 7.90
C ARG A 248 14.62 -21.91 9.13
N HIS A 249 14.01 -21.82 10.32
CA HIS A 249 14.68 -21.69 11.62
C HIS A 249 15.59 -20.46 11.74
N PHE A 250 15.23 -19.35 11.08
CA PHE A 250 15.92 -18.08 11.27
C PHE A 250 15.62 -17.50 12.66
N ASP A 251 16.56 -16.72 13.21
CA ASP A 251 16.25 -15.88 14.35
C ASP A 251 15.14 -14.89 14.00
N PRO A 252 14.16 -14.66 14.90
CA PRO A 252 13.05 -13.72 14.63
C PRO A 252 13.51 -12.31 14.24
N SER A 253 14.66 -11.83 14.73
CA SER A 253 15.21 -10.53 14.33
C SER A 253 15.70 -10.55 12.88
N ALA A 254 16.33 -11.64 12.44
CA ALA A 254 16.74 -11.83 11.06
C ALA A 254 15.53 -11.93 10.12
N GLY A 255 14.47 -12.63 10.54
CA GLY A 255 13.20 -12.71 9.81
C GLY A 255 12.52 -11.35 9.65
N GLY A 256 12.46 -10.56 10.72
CA GLY A 256 11.93 -9.20 10.71
C GLY A 256 12.75 -8.26 9.83
N LEU A 257 14.09 -8.32 9.93
CA LEU A 257 15.00 -7.53 9.09
C LEU A 257 14.80 -7.87 7.61
N LEU A 258 14.69 -9.15 7.27
CA LEU A 258 14.47 -9.58 5.89
C LEU A 258 13.14 -9.04 5.34
N SER A 259 12.06 -9.13 6.11
CA SER A 259 10.76 -8.55 5.72
C SER A 259 10.84 -7.02 5.58
N ALA A 260 11.57 -6.33 6.46
CA ALA A 260 11.82 -4.91 6.34
C ALA A 260 12.61 -4.55 5.07
N LEU A 261 13.62 -5.33 4.71
CA LEU A 261 14.42 -5.14 3.48
C LEU A 261 13.59 -5.37 2.22
N ILE A 262 12.63 -6.30 2.23
CA ILE A 262 11.67 -6.48 1.12
C ILE A 262 10.93 -5.16 0.84
N LEU A 263 10.47 -4.48 1.89
CA LEU A 263 9.75 -3.22 1.75
C LEU A 263 10.67 -2.06 1.34
N LEU A 264 11.84 -1.96 1.96
CA LEU A 264 12.82 -0.90 1.64
C LEU A 264 13.34 -0.99 0.22
N ALA A 265 13.49 -2.21 -0.34
CA ALA A 265 13.86 -2.42 -1.73
C ALA A 265 12.85 -1.83 -2.73
N GLY A 266 11.61 -1.63 -2.30
CA GLY A 266 10.60 -0.93 -3.08
C GLY A 266 10.96 0.54 -3.37
N ILE A 267 11.74 1.21 -2.51
CA ILE A 267 12.14 2.61 -2.71
C ILE A 267 12.94 2.78 -4.00
N PRO A 268 14.11 2.13 -4.18
CA PRO A 268 14.81 2.20 -5.45
C PRO A 268 14.02 1.58 -6.61
N GLY A 269 13.19 0.56 -6.34
CA GLY A 269 12.29 -0.03 -7.33
C GLY A 269 11.32 0.98 -7.92
N SER A 270 10.65 1.79 -7.09
CA SER A 270 9.70 2.80 -7.55
C SER A 270 10.36 3.91 -8.39
N VAL A 271 11.52 4.39 -7.94
CA VAL A 271 12.26 5.45 -8.64
C VAL A 271 12.73 4.98 -10.02
N LEU A 272 13.37 3.82 -10.07
CA LEU A 272 13.86 3.25 -11.33
C LEU A 272 12.72 2.83 -12.25
N GLY A 273 11.67 2.20 -11.70
CA GLY A 273 10.51 1.75 -12.46
C GLY A 273 9.77 2.92 -13.11
N GLY A 274 9.51 3.99 -12.36
CA GLY A 274 8.89 5.22 -12.89
C GLY A 274 9.76 5.85 -13.98
N HIS A 275 11.02 6.09 -13.66
CA HIS A 275 11.96 6.76 -14.59
C HIS A 275 12.15 6.01 -15.92
N LEU A 276 12.32 4.69 -15.86
CA LEU A 276 12.50 3.86 -17.06
C LEU A 276 11.20 3.73 -17.84
N ALA A 277 10.06 3.58 -17.14
CA ALA A 277 8.75 3.53 -17.78
C ALA A 277 8.42 4.82 -18.54
N ASP A 278 8.80 5.99 -17.98
CA ASP A 278 8.57 7.29 -18.63
C ASP A 278 9.35 7.46 -19.93
N ARG A 279 10.51 6.82 -20.03
CA ARG A 279 11.36 6.82 -21.24
C ARG A 279 11.01 5.74 -22.24
N SER A 280 10.13 4.80 -21.86
CA SER A 280 9.80 3.65 -22.70
C SER A 280 8.56 3.90 -23.54
N THR A 281 8.61 3.47 -24.79
CA THR A 281 7.44 3.35 -25.68
C THR A 281 6.60 2.10 -25.37
N ASN A 282 7.10 1.16 -24.56
CA ASN A 282 6.44 -0.10 -24.24
C ASN A 282 6.11 -0.22 -22.75
N LEU A 283 5.17 0.60 -22.27
CA LEU A 283 4.74 0.58 -20.86
C LEU A 283 4.25 -0.80 -20.40
N ARG A 284 3.63 -1.58 -21.29
CA ARG A 284 3.16 -2.94 -21.00
C ARG A 284 4.28 -3.84 -20.47
N MET A 285 5.48 -3.77 -21.05
CA MET A 285 6.63 -4.57 -20.59
C MET A 285 7.10 -4.14 -19.20
N PHE A 286 6.97 -2.85 -18.87
CA PHE A 286 7.33 -2.33 -17.54
C PHE A 286 6.30 -2.67 -16.46
N VAL A 287 5.08 -3.06 -16.84
CA VAL A 287 4.07 -3.59 -15.91
C VAL A 287 4.19 -5.11 -15.80
N VAL A 288 4.14 -5.81 -16.92
CA VAL A 288 4.06 -7.28 -16.94
C VAL A 288 5.40 -7.94 -16.62
N GLY A 289 6.49 -7.44 -17.19
CA GLY A 289 7.84 -8.01 -16.98
C GLY A 289 8.21 -8.14 -15.50
N PRO A 290 8.15 -7.06 -14.70
CA PRO A 290 8.42 -7.14 -13.27
C PRO A 290 7.51 -8.10 -12.52
N LEU A 291 6.21 -8.14 -12.84
CA LEU A 291 5.27 -9.07 -12.19
C LEU A 291 5.60 -10.54 -12.50
N VAL A 292 6.01 -10.84 -13.73
CA VAL A 292 6.48 -12.19 -14.11
C VAL A 292 7.81 -12.51 -13.41
N THR A 293 8.71 -11.55 -13.31
CA THR A 293 9.97 -11.72 -12.54
C THR A 293 9.68 -12.04 -11.08
N VAL A 294 8.75 -11.33 -10.45
CA VAL A 294 8.31 -11.64 -9.08
C VAL A 294 7.79 -13.06 -8.97
N ALA A 295 6.95 -13.51 -9.91
CA ALA A 295 6.43 -14.87 -9.91
C ALA A 295 7.56 -15.92 -10.00
N ALA A 296 8.58 -15.66 -10.83
CA ALA A 296 9.75 -16.51 -10.93
C ALA A 296 10.56 -16.54 -9.62
N LEU A 297 10.79 -15.38 -8.98
CA LEU A 297 11.49 -15.31 -7.69
C LEU A 297 10.71 -16.04 -6.58
N LEU A 298 9.38 -15.91 -6.54
CA LEU A 298 8.51 -16.63 -5.60
C LEU A 298 8.61 -18.16 -5.79
N ALA A 299 8.68 -18.63 -7.03
CA ALA A 299 8.83 -20.06 -7.34
C ALA A 299 10.18 -20.65 -6.86
N LEU A 300 11.20 -19.82 -6.72
CA LEU A 300 12.52 -20.23 -6.23
C LEU A 300 12.59 -20.35 -4.70
N ILE A 301 11.71 -19.66 -3.94
CA ILE A 301 11.76 -19.64 -2.48
C ILE A 301 11.77 -21.04 -1.85
N PRO A 302 10.92 -22.01 -2.27
CA PRO A 302 10.88 -23.33 -1.63
C PRO A 302 12.19 -24.12 -1.72
N VAL A 303 12.90 -23.97 -2.84
CA VAL A 303 14.11 -24.74 -3.16
C VAL A 303 15.42 -24.00 -2.85
N ALA A 304 15.33 -22.71 -2.53
CA ALA A 304 16.49 -21.89 -2.26
C ALA A 304 17.16 -22.24 -0.92
N PRO A 305 18.49 -22.30 -0.84
CA PRO A 305 19.18 -22.34 0.45
C PRO A 305 18.98 -21.02 1.21
N ASN A 306 19.12 -21.08 2.54
CA ASN A 306 18.80 -19.96 3.42
C ASN A 306 19.48 -18.63 3.04
N ILE A 307 20.72 -18.68 2.56
CA ILE A 307 21.48 -17.48 2.15
C ILE A 307 20.83 -16.76 0.96
N LEU A 308 20.19 -17.49 0.04
CA LEU A 308 19.55 -16.92 -1.15
C LEU A 308 18.17 -16.33 -0.84
N LEU A 309 17.56 -16.62 0.32
CA LEU A 309 16.30 -16.01 0.71
C LEU A 309 16.42 -14.48 0.85
N TRP A 310 17.61 -13.98 1.20
CA TRP A 310 17.88 -12.55 1.27
C TRP A 310 17.76 -11.84 -0.09
N PRO A 311 18.56 -12.18 -1.10
CA PRO A 311 18.43 -11.55 -2.41
C PRO A 311 17.09 -11.84 -3.11
N LEU A 312 16.49 -13.02 -2.89
CA LEU A 312 15.15 -13.33 -3.43
C LEU A 312 14.09 -12.40 -2.84
N GLY A 313 14.07 -12.24 -1.51
CA GLY A 313 13.12 -11.33 -0.84
C GLY A 313 13.31 -9.88 -1.29
N ILE A 314 14.55 -9.38 -1.28
CA ILE A 314 14.89 -8.02 -1.76
C ILE A 314 14.46 -7.84 -3.22
N GLY A 315 14.73 -8.82 -4.09
CA GLY A 315 14.33 -8.80 -5.50
C GLY A 315 12.80 -8.76 -5.67
N ILE A 316 12.05 -9.54 -4.88
CA ILE A 316 10.59 -9.52 -4.91
C ILE A 316 10.06 -8.13 -4.57
N GLY A 317 10.55 -7.53 -3.47
CA GLY A 317 10.14 -6.17 -3.07
C GLY A 317 10.47 -5.11 -4.13
N PHE A 318 11.69 -5.18 -4.68
CA PHE A 318 12.15 -4.28 -5.73
C PHE A 318 11.25 -4.35 -6.98
N PHE A 319 11.07 -5.53 -7.55
CA PHE A 319 10.33 -5.69 -8.81
C PHE A 319 8.82 -5.46 -8.65
N LEU A 320 8.23 -5.78 -7.49
CA LEU A 320 6.83 -5.47 -7.23
C LEU A 320 6.56 -3.98 -7.33
N ILE A 321 7.36 -3.17 -6.63
CA ILE A 321 7.15 -1.71 -6.60
C ILE A 321 7.66 -1.05 -7.88
N PHE A 322 8.67 -1.60 -8.54
CA PHE A 322 9.09 -1.19 -9.88
C PHE A 322 7.93 -1.29 -10.89
N GLY A 323 7.25 -2.44 -10.94
CA GLY A 323 6.09 -2.65 -11.82
C GLY A 323 4.88 -1.80 -11.41
N PHE A 324 4.68 -1.58 -10.12
CA PHE A 324 3.60 -0.75 -9.59
C PHE A 324 3.72 0.71 -10.03
N ALA A 325 4.92 1.28 -10.05
CA ALA A 325 5.15 2.65 -10.52
C ALA A 325 4.74 2.83 -12.00
N ALA A 326 5.12 1.87 -12.85
CA ALA A 326 4.71 1.86 -14.25
C ALA A 326 3.19 1.65 -14.42
N TRP A 327 2.60 0.79 -13.60
CA TRP A 327 1.17 0.49 -13.59
C TRP A 327 0.31 1.72 -13.25
N LEU A 328 0.75 2.55 -12.31
CA LEU A 328 0.05 3.81 -11.96
C LEU A 328 -0.01 4.79 -13.15
N ALA A 329 0.92 4.71 -14.08
CA ALA A 329 0.92 5.55 -15.28
C ALA A 329 -0.04 5.05 -16.39
N VAL A 330 -0.57 3.83 -16.29
CA VAL A 330 -1.45 3.26 -17.32
C VAL A 330 -2.65 4.16 -17.64
N PRO A 331 -3.45 4.66 -16.66
CA PRO A 331 -4.62 5.47 -16.96
C PRO A 331 -4.32 6.77 -17.72
N SER A 332 -3.19 7.40 -17.44
CA SER A 332 -2.79 8.65 -18.12
C SER A 332 -2.35 8.44 -19.57
N ARG A 333 -2.06 7.20 -19.95
CA ARG A 333 -1.57 6.84 -21.29
C ARG A 333 -2.61 6.11 -22.15
N VAL A 334 -3.81 5.86 -21.63
CA VAL A 334 -4.91 5.27 -22.37
C VAL A 334 -5.69 6.38 -23.09
N SER A 335 -5.75 6.33 -24.42
CA SER A 335 -6.28 7.38 -25.29
C SER A 335 -7.75 7.77 -25.04
N ASN A 336 -8.54 6.89 -24.40
CA ASN A 336 -9.97 7.13 -24.17
C ASN A 336 -10.31 7.72 -22.82
N ILE A 337 -9.29 8.03 -21.96
CA ILE A 337 -9.51 8.57 -20.63
C ILE A 337 -9.11 10.04 -20.62
N ARG A 338 -10.10 10.91 -20.30
CA ARG A 338 -9.84 12.32 -20.11
C ARG A 338 -9.02 12.55 -18.84
N ALA A 339 -8.17 13.58 -18.81
CA ALA A 339 -7.35 13.91 -17.65
C ALA A 339 -8.14 14.00 -16.34
N GLU A 340 -9.36 14.57 -16.40
CA GLU A 340 -10.30 14.69 -15.27
C GLU A 340 -10.80 13.32 -14.72
N HIS A 341 -10.71 12.24 -15.52
CA HIS A 341 -11.18 10.88 -15.17
C HIS A 341 -10.06 9.95 -14.68
N ILE A 342 -8.79 10.38 -14.71
CA ILE A 342 -7.63 9.55 -14.33
C ILE A 342 -7.78 9.03 -12.88
N GLY A 343 -8.25 9.85 -11.96
CA GLY A 343 -8.46 9.46 -10.56
C GLY A 343 -9.45 8.29 -10.42
N SER A 344 -10.57 8.33 -11.16
CA SER A 344 -11.56 7.23 -11.16
C SER A 344 -10.99 5.96 -11.80
N ALA A 345 -10.15 6.10 -12.82
CA ALA A 345 -9.48 4.98 -13.48
C ALA A 345 -8.47 4.29 -12.55
N ILE A 346 -7.65 5.06 -11.84
CA ILE A 346 -6.74 4.53 -10.80
C ILE A 346 -7.56 3.86 -9.69
N GLY A 347 -8.65 4.47 -9.25
CA GLY A 347 -9.55 3.91 -8.23
C GLY A 347 -10.10 2.55 -8.63
N LEU A 348 -10.57 2.38 -9.86
CA LEU A 348 -11.03 1.08 -10.39
C LEU A 348 -9.91 0.04 -10.36
N MET A 349 -8.74 0.40 -10.88
CA MET A 349 -7.59 -0.50 -10.95
C MET A 349 -7.10 -0.91 -9.54
N LEU A 350 -7.07 0.02 -8.57
CA LEU A 350 -6.73 -0.28 -7.18
C LEU A 350 -7.78 -1.16 -6.49
N THR A 351 -9.06 -0.96 -6.80
CA THR A 351 -10.13 -1.82 -6.28
C THR A 351 -9.95 -3.26 -6.76
N LEU A 352 -9.62 -3.46 -8.05
CA LEU A 352 -9.32 -4.80 -8.58
C LEU A 352 -8.07 -5.39 -7.91
N ALA A 353 -7.01 -4.61 -7.75
CA ALA A 353 -5.79 -5.05 -7.06
C ALA A 353 -6.07 -5.43 -5.59
N ALA A 354 -6.94 -4.68 -4.90
CA ALA A 354 -7.32 -4.96 -3.51
C ALA A 354 -8.03 -6.31 -3.33
N ILE A 355 -8.75 -6.81 -4.37
CA ILE A 355 -9.32 -8.16 -4.37
C ILE A 355 -8.21 -9.20 -4.18
N GLY A 356 -7.08 -9.04 -4.87
CA GLY A 356 -5.91 -9.91 -4.68
C GLY A 356 -5.29 -9.79 -3.30
N GLY A 357 -5.13 -8.55 -2.81
CA GLY A 357 -4.66 -8.26 -1.45
C GLY A 357 -5.55 -8.86 -0.36
N PHE A 358 -6.85 -9.04 -0.63
CA PHE A 358 -7.77 -9.68 0.29
C PHE A 358 -7.72 -11.22 0.22
N PHE A 359 -7.94 -11.79 -0.96
CA PHE A 359 -8.12 -13.25 -1.08
C PHE A 359 -6.82 -14.04 -1.02
N ILE A 360 -5.73 -13.53 -1.60
CA ILE A 360 -4.49 -14.30 -1.72
C ILE A 360 -3.83 -14.60 -0.36
N PRO A 361 -3.70 -13.65 0.60
CA PRO A 361 -3.19 -13.98 1.93
C PRO A 361 -4.05 -15.00 2.68
N ILE A 362 -5.39 -14.90 2.55
CA ILE A 362 -6.32 -15.86 3.17
C ILE A 362 -6.10 -17.27 2.61
N ILE A 363 -6.06 -17.39 1.28
CA ILE A 363 -5.84 -18.70 0.63
C ILE A 363 -4.50 -19.28 1.05
N PHE A 364 -3.43 -18.46 1.03
CA PHE A 364 -2.11 -18.85 1.48
C PHE A 364 -2.13 -19.36 2.93
N GLY A 365 -2.75 -18.59 3.83
CA GLY A 365 -2.83 -18.91 5.26
C GLY A 365 -3.63 -20.19 5.58
N HIS A 366 -4.59 -20.57 4.72
CA HIS A 366 -5.35 -21.82 4.85
C HIS A 366 -4.68 -22.99 4.12
N LEU A 367 -3.93 -22.73 3.06
CA LEU A 367 -3.23 -23.75 2.28
C LEU A 367 -2.01 -24.30 3.04
N VAL A 368 -1.19 -23.42 3.62
CA VAL A 368 0.07 -23.79 4.28
C VAL A 368 -0.12 -24.83 5.39
N PRO A 369 -1.06 -24.69 6.36
CA PRO A 369 -1.24 -25.68 7.41
C PRO A 369 -1.75 -27.05 6.93
N ARG A 370 -2.38 -27.10 5.73
CA ARG A 370 -2.90 -28.33 5.13
C ARG A 370 -1.90 -29.04 4.24
N THR A 371 -0.83 -28.33 3.84
CA THR A 371 0.17 -28.82 2.90
C THR A 371 1.59 -28.53 3.39
N SER A 372 2.18 -27.38 2.96
CA SER A 372 3.47 -26.89 3.41
C SER A 372 3.66 -25.42 3.01
N TYR A 373 4.63 -24.74 3.61
CA TYR A 373 5.04 -23.41 3.13
C TYR A 373 5.50 -23.44 1.66
N GLY A 374 6.20 -24.52 1.25
CA GLY A 374 6.62 -24.69 -0.15
C GLY A 374 5.43 -24.64 -1.13
N ALA A 375 4.35 -25.37 -0.83
CA ALA A 375 3.13 -25.34 -1.63
C ALA A 375 2.48 -23.95 -1.63
N GLY A 376 2.50 -23.23 -0.51
CA GLY A 376 2.03 -21.84 -0.41
C GLY A 376 2.79 -20.91 -1.34
N TRP A 377 4.13 -20.97 -1.36
CA TRP A 377 4.95 -20.15 -2.24
C TRP A 377 4.76 -20.49 -3.72
N VAL A 378 4.64 -21.77 -4.07
CA VAL A 378 4.33 -22.20 -5.45
C VAL A 378 2.94 -21.70 -5.87
N PHE A 379 1.93 -21.83 -5.01
CA PHE A 379 0.60 -21.23 -5.28
C PHE A 379 0.69 -19.74 -5.57
N LEU A 380 1.43 -18.99 -4.74
CA LEU A 380 1.61 -17.55 -4.90
C LEU A 380 2.31 -17.22 -6.22
N ALA A 381 3.33 -17.98 -6.58
CA ALA A 381 4.05 -17.85 -7.86
C ALA A 381 3.13 -18.10 -9.06
N VAL A 382 2.37 -19.20 -9.05
CA VAL A 382 1.47 -19.59 -10.16
C VAL A 382 0.36 -18.57 -10.34
N VAL A 383 -0.31 -18.14 -9.26
CA VAL A 383 -1.38 -17.14 -9.33
C VAL A 383 -0.84 -15.80 -9.81
N SER A 384 0.31 -15.37 -9.29
CA SER A 384 0.95 -14.11 -9.72
C SER A 384 1.33 -14.15 -11.19
N ALA A 385 1.92 -15.25 -11.68
CA ALA A 385 2.26 -15.42 -13.09
C ALA A 385 1.02 -15.42 -14.00
N ALA A 386 0.01 -16.23 -13.65
CA ALA A 386 -1.20 -16.36 -14.45
C ALA A 386 -1.92 -15.02 -14.60
N LEU A 387 -2.05 -14.26 -13.51
CA LEU A 387 -2.70 -12.96 -13.54
C LEU A 387 -1.82 -11.89 -14.24
N ALA A 388 -0.50 -11.89 -14.02
CA ALA A 388 0.41 -10.99 -14.71
C ALA A 388 0.34 -11.15 -16.24
N LEU A 389 0.26 -12.39 -16.73
CA LEU A 389 0.16 -12.68 -18.16
C LEU A 389 -1.14 -12.16 -18.80
N VAL A 390 -2.21 -11.95 -18.03
CA VAL A 390 -3.41 -11.27 -18.52
C VAL A 390 -3.06 -9.88 -19.05
N GLY A 391 -2.09 -9.20 -18.43
CA GLY A 391 -1.60 -7.89 -18.84
C GLY A 391 -1.06 -7.84 -20.27
N LEU A 392 -0.64 -8.97 -20.84
CA LEU A 392 -0.20 -9.05 -22.24
C LEU A 392 -1.35 -8.78 -23.24
N LYS A 393 -2.62 -8.94 -22.81
CA LYS A 393 -3.82 -8.64 -23.61
C LYS A 393 -4.19 -7.16 -23.57
N GLY A 394 -3.56 -6.35 -22.73
CA GLY A 394 -3.73 -4.90 -22.66
C GLY A 394 -3.14 -4.21 -23.89
N GLY A 395 -3.75 -3.13 -24.32
CA GLY A 395 -3.17 -2.24 -25.32
C GLY A 395 -1.82 -1.71 -24.82
N ASN A 396 -0.88 -1.47 -25.74
CA ASN A 396 0.31 -0.72 -25.38
C ASN A 396 -0.08 0.77 -25.40
N PRO A 397 -0.14 1.43 -24.23
CA PRO A 397 -0.57 2.81 -24.21
C PRO A 397 0.38 3.66 -25.06
N VAL A 398 -0.18 4.43 -25.97
CA VAL A 398 0.60 5.28 -26.86
C VAL A 398 1.28 6.36 -26.02
N THR A 399 2.58 6.46 -26.10
CA THR A 399 3.30 7.64 -25.63
C THR A 399 2.75 8.84 -26.42
N VAL A 400 2.03 9.73 -25.73
CA VAL A 400 1.75 11.04 -26.31
C VAL A 400 3.13 11.68 -26.47
N ALA A 401 3.62 11.74 -27.71
CA ALA A 401 4.81 12.52 -28.02
C ALA A 401 4.51 13.94 -27.52
N SER A 402 5.26 14.41 -26.52
CA SER A 402 5.24 15.81 -26.13
C SER A 402 5.57 16.63 -27.38
N PRO A 403 4.78 17.68 -27.69
CA PRO A 403 5.08 18.59 -28.79
C PRO A 403 6.42 19.29 -28.57
#